data_e83498f3f2905c8c4a7a7da48200e364
#
_entry.id   e83498f3f2905c8c4a7a7da48200e364
#
_cell.length_a   1.000
_cell.length_b   1.000
_cell.length_c   1.000
_cell.angle_alpha   90.00
_cell.angle_beta   90.00
_cell.angle_gamma   90.00
#
_symmetry.space_group_name_H-M   'P 1'
#
loop_
_entity.id
_entity.type
_entity.pdbx_description
1 polymer ?
#
loop_
_entity_poly.entity_id
_entity_poly.type
_entity_poly.pdbx_seq_one_letter_code
_entity_poly.pdbx_strand_id
1 'polypeptide(L)'
;MERESDRVRALNQRFYDAVSRQNLLGMEQIWSHATHVRCVHPGWTLIEGWEAIRDSWRRIFQGALCLTVEPEDLHVTVLGPTAVVTCRERISSFTLEGSTMQAAQATNIYEKRAGRWELIHHHASAIKPPAALEP
;
A
#
# COMPACT_ATOMS: atom_id res chain seq x y z
N MET A 1 18.64 -8.21 -18.60
CA MET A 1 18.49 -8.53 -17.17
C MET A 1 17.70 -7.43 -16.47
N GLU A 2 16.72 -7.81 -15.73
CA GLU A 2 15.85 -6.84 -15.03
C GLU A 2 16.56 -6.31 -13.78
N ARG A 3 16.51 -4.99 -13.59
CA ARG A 3 17.11 -4.36 -12.39
C ARG A 3 16.24 -4.61 -11.18
N GLU A 4 16.86 -4.62 -10.00
CA GLU A 4 16.12 -4.79 -8.74
C GLU A 4 15.09 -3.69 -8.54
N SER A 5 15.43 -2.44 -8.91
CA SER A 5 14.48 -1.34 -8.80
C SER A 5 13.24 -1.54 -9.67
N ASP A 6 13.40 -2.17 -10.84
CA ASP A 6 12.26 -2.46 -11.71
C ASP A 6 11.38 -3.54 -11.11
N ARG A 7 11.99 -4.54 -10.46
CA ARG A 7 11.24 -5.61 -9.80
C ARG A 7 10.43 -5.07 -8.62
N VAL A 8 11.03 -4.19 -7.83
CA VAL A 8 10.35 -3.55 -6.70
C VAL A 8 9.22 -2.66 -7.20
N ARG A 9 9.47 -1.88 -8.26
CA ARG A 9 8.44 -1.03 -8.85
C ARG A 9 7.25 -1.85 -9.33
N ALA A 10 7.51 -2.98 -9.98
CA ALA A 10 6.45 -3.86 -10.45
C ALA A 10 5.65 -4.46 -9.29
N LEU A 11 6.34 -4.86 -8.22
CA LEU A 11 5.66 -5.41 -7.04
C LEU A 11 4.81 -4.34 -6.35
N ASN A 12 5.32 -3.10 -6.28
CA ASN A 12 4.57 -2.00 -5.71
C ASN A 12 3.28 -1.73 -6.51
N GLN A 13 3.35 -1.83 -7.84
CA GLN A 13 2.16 -1.69 -8.68
C GLN A 13 1.18 -2.83 -8.42
N ARG A 14 1.68 -4.06 -8.26
CA ARG A 14 0.83 -5.21 -7.92
C ARG A 14 0.12 -5.01 -6.58
N PHE A 15 0.81 -4.39 -5.61
CA PHE A 15 0.20 -4.06 -4.33
C PHE A 15 -1.02 -3.14 -4.53
N TYR A 16 -0.85 -2.04 -5.26
CA TYR A 16 -1.95 -1.12 -5.49
C TYR A 16 -3.06 -1.70 -6.37
N ASP A 17 -2.70 -2.59 -7.30
CA ASP A 17 -3.70 -3.32 -8.09
C ASP A 17 -4.53 -4.24 -7.19
N ALA A 18 -3.90 -4.91 -6.24
CA ALA A 18 -4.61 -5.77 -5.30
C ALA A 18 -5.55 -4.95 -4.40
N VAL A 19 -5.10 -3.77 -3.94
CA VAL A 19 -5.97 -2.87 -3.16
C VAL A 19 -7.16 -2.45 -4.01
N SER A 20 -6.92 -2.01 -5.25
CA SER A 20 -7.97 -1.49 -6.12
C SER A 20 -8.97 -2.56 -6.57
N ARG A 21 -8.53 -3.82 -6.60
CA ARG A 21 -9.42 -4.95 -6.91
C ARG A 21 -10.02 -5.57 -5.66
N GLN A 22 -9.69 -5.04 -4.50
CA GLN A 22 -10.13 -5.58 -3.21
C GLN A 22 -9.83 -7.07 -3.12
N ASN A 23 -8.59 -7.42 -3.54
CA ASN A 23 -8.12 -8.79 -3.70
C ASN A 23 -7.28 -9.21 -2.51
N LEU A 24 -7.92 -9.80 -1.50
CA LEU A 24 -7.23 -10.21 -0.29
C LEU A 24 -6.20 -11.31 -0.54
N LEU A 25 -6.50 -12.22 -1.46
CA LEU A 25 -5.55 -13.28 -1.82
C LEU A 25 -4.29 -12.69 -2.45
N GLY A 26 -4.43 -11.66 -3.27
CA GLY A 26 -3.30 -10.94 -3.83
C GLY A 26 -2.46 -10.31 -2.74
N MET A 27 -3.07 -9.77 -1.70
CA MET A 27 -2.34 -9.21 -0.56
C MET A 27 -1.53 -10.28 0.15
N GLU A 28 -2.08 -11.49 0.33
CA GLU A 28 -1.34 -12.60 0.94
C GLU A 28 -0.08 -12.94 0.17
N GLN A 29 -0.10 -12.80 -1.15
CA GLN A 29 1.04 -13.14 -1.99
C GLN A 29 2.11 -12.05 -2.02
N ILE A 30 1.75 -10.82 -1.72
CA ILE A 30 2.65 -9.67 -1.79
C ILE A 30 3.33 -9.41 -0.44
N TRP A 31 2.58 -9.52 0.64
CA TRP A 31 3.11 -9.29 1.98
C TRP A 31 3.97 -10.44 2.47
N SER A 32 5.04 -10.11 3.19
CA SER A 32 5.77 -11.08 3.99
C SER A 32 4.88 -11.52 5.16
N HIS A 33 4.98 -12.78 5.54
CA HIS A 33 4.26 -13.29 6.70
C HIS A 33 5.15 -13.40 7.94
N ALA A 34 6.30 -12.72 7.92
CA ALA A 34 7.22 -12.67 9.05
C ALA A 34 6.62 -11.83 10.18
N THR A 35 7.19 -11.96 11.37
CA THR A 35 6.67 -11.29 12.55
C THR A 35 6.95 -9.79 12.58
N HIS A 36 7.91 -9.32 11.76
CA HIS A 36 8.32 -7.92 11.78
C HIS A 36 7.53 -7.03 10.81
N VAL A 37 6.48 -7.55 10.17
CA VAL A 37 5.68 -6.72 9.26
C VAL A 37 4.81 -5.74 10.04
N ARG A 38 4.64 -4.55 9.47
CA ARG A 38 3.90 -3.45 10.11
C ARG A 38 3.07 -2.72 9.07
N CYS A 39 1.93 -2.20 9.50
CA CYS A 39 1.04 -1.45 8.61
C CYS A 39 0.33 -0.34 9.38
N VAL A 40 0.24 0.83 8.76
CA VAL A 40 -0.57 1.95 9.27
C VAL A 40 -1.40 2.47 8.11
N HIS A 41 -2.71 2.31 8.20
CA HIS A 41 -3.63 2.92 7.25
C HIS A 41 -3.90 4.37 7.63
N PRO A 42 -4.30 5.22 6.69
CA PRO A 42 -4.61 6.62 7.03
C PRO A 42 -5.63 6.71 8.17
N GLY A 43 -5.23 7.34 9.27
CA GLY A 43 -6.09 7.49 10.44
C GLY A 43 -6.11 6.32 11.40
N TRP A 44 -5.39 5.25 11.12
CA TRP A 44 -5.33 4.09 12.00
C TRP A 44 -4.07 4.13 12.87
N THR A 45 -4.08 3.38 13.96
CA THR A 45 -2.88 3.13 14.74
C THR A 45 -2.10 1.97 14.11
N LEU A 46 -0.87 1.75 14.61
CA LEU A 46 0.02 0.71 14.10
C LEU A 46 -0.58 -0.69 14.24
N ILE A 47 -0.48 -1.46 13.17
CA ILE A 47 -0.92 -2.86 13.12
C ILE A 47 0.34 -3.71 12.95
N GLU A 48 0.49 -4.74 13.77
CA GLU A 48 1.65 -5.60 13.78
C GLU A 48 1.30 -7.04 13.42
N GLY A 49 2.09 -7.64 12.53
CA GLY A 49 1.96 -9.03 12.13
C GLY A 49 0.96 -9.24 11.00
N TRP A 50 1.22 -10.28 10.20
CA TRP A 50 0.45 -10.50 8.99
C TRP A 50 -1.04 -10.77 9.26
N GLU A 51 -1.36 -11.57 10.27
CA GLU A 51 -2.76 -11.91 10.51
C GLU A 51 -3.61 -10.67 10.81
N ALA A 52 -3.08 -9.77 11.65
CA ALA A 52 -3.78 -8.52 11.98
C ALA A 52 -3.84 -7.59 10.76
N ILE A 53 -2.78 -7.54 9.97
CA ILE A 53 -2.73 -6.73 8.75
C ILE A 53 -3.74 -7.27 7.73
N ARG A 54 -3.78 -8.59 7.54
CA ARG A 54 -4.74 -9.22 6.65
C ARG A 54 -6.18 -8.91 7.07
N ASP A 55 -6.44 -8.98 8.37
CA ASP A 55 -7.76 -8.66 8.90
C ASP A 55 -8.14 -7.22 8.64
N SER A 56 -7.18 -6.29 8.77
CA SER A 56 -7.43 -4.88 8.51
C SER A 56 -7.80 -4.64 7.04
N TRP A 57 -7.10 -5.28 6.11
CA TRP A 57 -7.41 -5.17 4.69
C TRP A 57 -8.78 -5.78 4.38
N ARG A 58 -9.11 -6.90 5.00
CA ARG A 58 -10.43 -7.49 4.82
C ARG A 58 -11.52 -6.52 5.23
N ARG A 59 -11.37 -5.86 6.37
CA ARG A 59 -12.35 -4.89 6.86
C ARG A 59 -12.48 -3.69 5.93
N ILE A 60 -11.36 -3.20 5.41
CA ILE A 60 -11.37 -2.11 4.44
C ILE A 60 -12.11 -2.53 3.16
N PHE A 61 -11.82 -3.71 2.65
CA PHE A 61 -12.43 -4.21 1.42
C PHE A 61 -13.93 -4.47 1.59
N GLN A 62 -14.35 -4.93 2.76
CA GLN A 62 -15.76 -5.16 3.04
C GLN A 62 -16.53 -3.85 3.24
N GLY A 63 -15.87 -2.80 3.63
CA GLY A 63 -16.49 -1.50 3.89
C GLY A 63 -16.73 -0.65 2.66
N ALA A 64 -16.30 -1.07 1.49
CA ALA A 64 -16.44 -0.30 0.27
C ALA A 64 -17.04 -1.14 -0.84
N LEU A 65 -17.97 -0.57 -1.61
CA LEU A 65 -18.51 -1.20 -2.81
C LEU A 65 -17.47 -1.18 -3.93
N CYS A 66 -16.69 -0.11 -3.99
CA CYS A 66 -15.61 0.06 -4.94
C CYS A 66 -14.52 0.89 -4.27
N LEU A 67 -13.29 0.45 -4.41
CA LEU A 67 -12.13 1.14 -3.89
C LEU A 67 -11.08 1.18 -4.98
N THR A 68 -10.52 2.36 -5.23
CA THR A 68 -9.42 2.53 -6.18
C THR A 68 -8.34 3.34 -5.51
N VAL A 69 -7.12 2.84 -5.55
CA VAL A 69 -5.95 3.55 -5.04
C VAL A 69 -4.90 3.57 -6.13
N GLU A 70 -4.58 4.77 -6.62
CA GLU A 70 -3.59 4.95 -7.68
C GLU A 70 -2.35 5.60 -7.11
N PRO A 71 -1.19 4.94 -7.22
CA PRO A 71 0.07 5.56 -6.78
C PRO A 71 0.56 6.55 -7.84
N GLU A 72 1.08 7.67 -7.39
CA GLU A 72 1.70 8.66 -8.26
C GLU A 72 2.92 9.23 -7.57
N ASP A 73 3.79 9.87 -8.35
CA ASP A 73 5.03 10.46 -7.85
C ASP A 73 5.89 9.43 -7.12
N LEU A 74 6.21 8.36 -7.83
CA LEU A 74 6.88 7.18 -7.28
C LEU A 74 8.39 7.39 -7.23
N HIS A 75 8.98 7.10 -6.06
CA HIS A 75 10.43 7.08 -5.89
C HIS A 75 10.83 5.74 -5.28
N VAL A 76 11.71 5.02 -5.97
CA VAL A 76 12.18 3.70 -5.54
C VAL A 76 13.66 3.78 -5.23
N THR A 77 14.04 3.35 -4.02
CA THR A 77 15.43 3.28 -3.60
C THR A 77 15.73 1.86 -3.13
N VAL A 78 16.73 1.23 -3.75
CA VAL A 78 17.14 -0.12 -3.35
C VAL A 78 18.42 -0.03 -2.54
N LEU A 79 18.41 -0.62 -1.35
CA LEU A 79 19.50 -0.61 -0.39
C LEU A 79 19.84 -2.05 -0.01
N GLY A 80 20.58 -2.75 -0.89
CA GLY A 80 20.88 -4.17 -0.68
C GLY A 80 19.59 -5.00 -0.67
N PRO A 81 19.32 -5.76 0.40
CA PRO A 81 18.13 -6.58 0.48
C PRO A 81 16.88 -5.81 0.93
N THR A 82 16.95 -4.49 1.00
CA THR A 82 15.83 -3.64 1.40
C THR A 82 15.56 -2.62 0.32
N ALA A 83 14.30 -2.33 0.08
CA ALA A 83 13.92 -1.27 -0.85
C ALA A 83 12.84 -0.40 -0.22
N VAL A 84 12.95 0.90 -0.45
CA VAL A 84 11.99 1.89 0.05
C VAL A 84 11.30 2.52 -1.14
N VAL A 85 9.98 2.51 -1.12
CA VAL A 85 9.17 3.18 -2.14
C VAL A 85 8.34 4.25 -1.44
N THR A 86 8.44 5.48 -1.94
CA THR A 86 7.52 6.54 -1.50
C THR A 86 6.63 6.92 -2.67
N CYS A 87 5.39 7.25 -2.38
CA CYS A 87 4.45 7.70 -3.39
C CYS A 87 3.30 8.45 -2.74
N ARG A 88 2.56 9.15 -3.57
CA ARG A 88 1.31 9.77 -3.16
C ARG A 88 0.19 8.87 -3.65
N GLU A 89 -0.78 8.59 -2.79
CA GLU A 89 -1.93 7.75 -3.12
C GLU A 89 -3.14 8.63 -3.42
N ARG A 90 -3.76 8.39 -4.57
CA ARG A 90 -5.08 8.96 -4.87
C ARG A 90 -6.11 7.90 -4.57
N ILE A 91 -6.97 8.17 -3.61
CA ILE A 91 -7.90 7.19 -3.09
C ILE A 91 -9.33 7.61 -3.44
N SER A 92 -10.03 6.74 -4.17
CA SER A 92 -11.43 6.91 -4.48
C SER A 92 -12.20 5.77 -3.84
N SER A 93 -13.24 6.09 -3.08
CA SER A 93 -14.04 5.06 -2.41
C SER A 93 -15.52 5.33 -2.68
N PHE A 94 -16.25 4.27 -2.97
CA PHE A 94 -17.69 4.32 -3.19
C PHE A 94 -18.37 3.39 -2.21
N THR A 95 -19.27 3.94 -1.39
CA THR A 95 -20.03 3.18 -0.40
C THR A 95 -21.52 3.46 -0.58
N LEU A 96 -22.35 2.82 0.22
CA LEU A 96 -23.79 3.09 0.20
C LEU A 96 -24.12 4.54 0.60
N GLU A 97 -23.20 5.22 1.28
CA GLU A 97 -23.41 6.59 1.72
C GLU A 97 -22.89 7.62 0.72
N GLY A 98 -22.30 7.18 -0.39
CA GLY A 98 -21.79 8.06 -1.43
C GLY A 98 -20.34 7.80 -1.75
N SER A 99 -19.71 8.73 -2.47
CA SER A 99 -18.32 8.61 -2.88
C SER A 99 -17.45 9.60 -2.13
N THR A 100 -16.20 9.20 -1.88
CA THR A 100 -15.20 10.07 -1.30
C THR A 100 -13.93 10.02 -2.12
N MET A 101 -13.19 11.13 -2.12
CA MET A 101 -11.86 11.20 -2.71
C MET A 101 -10.91 11.77 -1.66
N GLN A 102 -9.75 11.13 -1.52
CA GLN A 102 -8.75 11.60 -0.58
C GLN A 102 -7.36 11.29 -1.13
N ALA A 103 -6.36 11.85 -0.49
CA ALA A 103 -4.98 11.62 -0.85
C ALA A 103 -4.20 11.24 0.41
N ALA A 104 -3.15 10.46 0.21
CA ALA A 104 -2.28 10.06 1.30
C ALA A 104 -0.83 10.08 0.82
N GLN A 105 0.09 10.29 1.75
CA GLN A 105 1.51 10.12 1.50
C GLN A 105 1.90 8.76 2.04
N ALA A 106 2.49 7.91 1.21
CA ALA A 106 2.77 6.53 1.59
C ALA A 106 4.25 6.20 1.50
N THR A 107 4.69 5.33 2.41
CA THR A 107 6.00 4.71 2.38
C THR A 107 5.80 3.20 2.44
N ASN A 108 6.33 2.49 1.45
CA ASN A 108 6.27 1.03 1.37
C ASN A 108 7.70 0.50 1.41
N ILE A 109 7.96 -0.43 2.31
CA ILE A 109 9.29 -1.03 2.47
C ILE A 109 9.19 -2.49 2.09
N TYR A 110 10.11 -2.91 1.24
CA TYR A 110 10.20 -4.28 0.75
C TYR A 110 11.50 -4.91 1.21
N GLU A 111 11.47 -6.21 1.43
CA GLU A 111 12.63 -6.99 1.83
C GLU A 111 12.81 -8.14 0.85
N LYS A 112 14.05 -8.34 0.41
CA LYS A 112 14.38 -9.45 -0.47
C LYS A 112 14.89 -10.61 0.38
N ARG A 113 14.21 -11.74 0.27
CA ARG A 113 14.57 -12.94 0.99
C ARG A 113 14.43 -14.13 0.05
N ALA A 114 15.46 -14.95 0.00
CA ALA A 114 15.50 -16.12 -0.89
C ALA A 114 15.20 -15.73 -2.36
N GLY A 115 15.78 -14.62 -2.80
CA GLY A 115 15.64 -14.16 -4.18
C GLY A 115 14.30 -13.50 -4.49
N ARG A 116 13.47 -13.27 -3.50
CA ARG A 116 12.11 -12.79 -3.69
C ARG A 116 11.85 -11.56 -2.83
N TRP A 117 11.27 -10.53 -3.47
CA TRP A 117 10.86 -9.31 -2.76
C TRP A 117 9.47 -9.49 -2.14
N GLU A 118 9.32 -9.02 -0.89
CA GLU A 118 8.05 -9.06 -0.18
C GLU A 118 7.84 -7.75 0.57
N LEU A 119 6.59 -7.32 0.69
CA LEU A 119 6.25 -6.10 1.42
C LEU A 119 6.33 -6.38 2.91
N ILE A 120 7.06 -5.54 3.64
CA ILE A 120 7.20 -5.69 5.09
C ILE A 120 6.66 -4.51 5.88
N HIS A 121 6.40 -3.38 5.21
CA HIS A 121 5.94 -2.18 5.89
C HIS A 121 5.15 -1.32 4.92
N HIS A 122 3.96 -0.92 5.34
CA HIS A 122 3.14 0.05 4.62
C HIS A 122 2.66 1.09 5.62
N HIS A 123 2.92 2.34 5.34
CA HIS A 123 2.46 3.44 6.18
C HIS A 123 1.93 4.55 5.28
N ALA A 124 0.67 4.86 5.41
CA ALA A 124 0.06 5.93 4.65
C ALA A 124 -0.61 6.92 5.62
N SER A 125 -0.38 8.20 5.39
CA SER A 125 -1.00 9.26 6.19
C SER A 125 -1.77 10.19 5.28
N ALA A 126 -2.96 10.60 5.72
CA ALA A 126 -3.81 11.48 4.95
C ALA A 126 -3.15 12.84 4.74
N ILE A 127 -3.27 13.38 3.53
CA ILE A 127 -2.80 14.72 3.21
C ILE A 127 -3.96 15.48 2.57
N LYS A 128 -3.88 16.80 2.65
CA LYS A 128 -4.85 17.62 1.93
C LYS A 128 -4.49 17.63 0.45
N PRO A 129 -5.48 17.41 -0.44
CA PRO A 129 -5.22 17.55 -1.87
C PRO A 129 -4.73 18.97 -2.17
N PRO A 130 -3.83 19.14 -3.16
CA PRO A 130 -3.30 20.48 -3.47
C PRO A 130 -4.38 21.53 -3.71
N ALA A 131 -5.47 21.17 -4.38
CA ALA A 131 -6.56 22.11 -4.64
C ALA A 131 -7.23 22.62 -3.37
N ALA A 132 -7.20 21.85 -2.28
CA ALA A 132 -7.78 22.23 -1.00
C ALA A 132 -6.90 23.21 -0.22
N LEU A 133 -5.64 23.40 -0.65
CA LEU A 133 -4.70 24.32 -0.02
C LEU A 133 -4.77 25.73 -0.62
N GLU A 134 -5.47 25.88 -1.72
CA GLU A 134 -5.58 27.16 -2.39
C GLU A 134 -6.72 27.98 -1.81
N PRO A 135 -6.48 29.28 -1.54
CA PRO A 135 -7.52 30.14 -0.99
C PRO A 135 -8.63 30.41 -1.99
#